data_e84f871c0d75811f3521575f73de2006
#
_entry.id   e84f871c0d75811f3521575f73de2006
#
_cell.length_a   1.000
_cell.length_b   1.000
_cell.length_c   1.000
_cell.angle_alpha   90.00
_cell.angle_beta   90.00
_cell.angle_gamma   90.00
#
_symmetry.space_group_name_H-M   'P 1'
#
loop_
_entity.id
_entity.type
_entity.pdbx_description
1 polymer ?
#
loop_
_entity_poly.entity_id
_entity_poly.type
_entity_poly.pdbx_seq_one_letter_code
_entity_poly.pdbx_strand_id
1 'polypeptide(L)'
;MPEPIRLSAGDPAPTFTLTDQDGSAVSLADFAGRRVILYFYPAAMTPGCTTQACDFRDNLASLAGAGYVVLGVSKDSVEKLKAFQEEDGLTFPLLSDPELTVHRAYGAYGEKNSYGRIVTGVLRSTFVIDEAGELSLARYNVKATGHVKSLRKALGLDA
;
A
#
# COMPACT_ATOMS: atom_id res chain seq x y z
N MET A 1 -17.69 -14.55 -14.94
CA MET A 1 -16.54 -14.07 -14.14
C MET A 1 -16.93 -12.80 -13.44
N PRO A 2 -16.81 -12.75 -12.13
CA PRO A 2 -17.03 -11.48 -11.47
C PRO A 2 -15.99 -10.48 -11.94
N GLU A 3 -16.41 -9.24 -12.16
CA GLU A 3 -15.50 -8.18 -12.52
C GLU A 3 -14.59 -7.87 -11.33
N PRO A 4 -13.32 -7.45 -11.58
CA PRO A 4 -12.44 -7.02 -10.50
C PRO A 4 -13.09 -5.89 -9.71
N ILE A 5 -12.92 -5.91 -8.40
CA ILE A 5 -13.35 -4.82 -7.55
C ILE A 5 -12.51 -3.59 -7.89
N ARG A 6 -13.16 -2.46 -8.10
CA ARG A 6 -12.50 -1.18 -8.26
C ARG A 6 -13.12 -0.20 -7.29
N LEU A 7 -12.30 0.32 -6.41
CA LEU A 7 -12.73 1.32 -5.42
C LEU A 7 -12.43 2.71 -5.95
N SER A 8 -13.22 3.67 -5.49
CA SER A 8 -13.07 5.07 -5.88
C SER A 8 -13.12 5.95 -4.64
N ALA A 9 -12.66 7.20 -4.78
CA ALA A 9 -12.80 8.18 -3.71
C ALA A 9 -14.27 8.29 -3.28
N GLY A 10 -14.51 8.28 -1.98
CA GLY A 10 -15.83 8.27 -1.38
C GLY A 10 -16.32 6.89 -0.95
N ASP A 11 -15.70 5.82 -1.45
CA ASP A 11 -16.08 4.46 -1.03
C ASP A 11 -15.55 4.18 0.38
N PRO A 12 -16.28 3.36 1.17
CA PRO A 12 -15.73 2.91 2.45
C PRO A 12 -14.47 2.05 2.21
N ALA A 13 -13.43 2.26 3.00
CA ALA A 13 -12.23 1.44 2.94
C ALA A 13 -12.54 0.07 3.54
N PRO A 14 -12.29 -1.05 2.82
CA PRO A 14 -12.45 -2.36 3.42
C PRO A 14 -11.60 -2.53 4.68
N THR A 15 -12.22 -3.07 5.73
CA THR A 15 -11.50 -3.33 6.99
C THR A 15 -10.62 -4.56 6.85
N PHE A 16 -9.55 -4.62 7.64
CA PHE A 16 -8.64 -5.76 7.61
C PHE A 16 -7.90 -5.89 8.93
N THR A 17 -7.36 -7.08 9.16
CA THR A 17 -6.36 -7.34 10.19
C THR A 17 -5.28 -8.22 9.56
N LEU A 18 -4.06 -7.74 9.53
CA LEU A 18 -2.92 -8.44 8.96
C LEU A 18 -1.78 -8.45 9.96
N THR A 19 -0.80 -9.32 9.73
CA THR A 19 0.39 -9.43 10.58
C THR A 19 1.52 -8.59 9.97
N ASP A 20 2.20 -7.81 10.80
CA ASP A 20 3.33 -7.00 10.35
C ASP A 20 4.65 -7.80 10.39
N GLN A 21 5.76 -7.15 10.05
CA GLN A 21 7.10 -7.77 9.99
C GLN A 21 7.60 -8.26 11.36
N ASP A 22 7.01 -7.79 12.44
CA ASP A 22 7.39 -8.20 13.79
C ASP A 22 6.45 -9.28 14.36
N GLY A 23 5.50 -9.75 13.54
CA GLY A 23 4.53 -10.76 13.98
C GLY A 23 3.35 -10.19 14.75
N SER A 24 3.20 -8.88 14.79
CA SER A 24 2.10 -8.22 15.50
C SER A 24 0.88 -8.02 14.61
N ALA A 25 -0.30 -8.16 15.18
CA ALA A 25 -1.54 -7.91 14.43
C ALA A 25 -1.76 -6.41 14.26
N VAL A 26 -2.04 -6.00 13.02
CA VAL A 26 -2.33 -4.61 12.67
C VAL A 26 -3.69 -4.57 11.98
N SER A 27 -4.61 -3.79 12.52
CA SER A 27 -5.95 -3.63 11.97
C SER A 27 -6.15 -2.20 11.48
N LEU A 28 -6.94 -2.05 10.43
CA LEU A 28 -7.30 -0.69 9.97
C LEU A 28 -7.98 0.10 11.09
N ALA A 29 -8.78 -0.55 11.92
CA ALA A 29 -9.46 0.09 13.04
C ALA A 29 -8.50 0.73 14.05
N ASP A 30 -7.25 0.25 14.13
CA ASP A 30 -6.23 0.82 15.01
C ASP A 30 -5.89 2.27 14.64
N PHE A 31 -6.21 2.68 13.43
CA PHE A 31 -5.91 4.02 12.90
C PHE A 31 -7.17 4.86 12.72
N ALA A 32 -8.27 4.49 13.36
CA ALA A 32 -9.51 5.28 13.30
C ALA A 32 -9.23 6.71 13.77
N GLY A 33 -9.75 7.69 13.02
CA GLY A 33 -9.48 9.10 13.29
C GLY A 33 -8.16 9.62 12.72
N ARG A 34 -7.42 8.79 12.01
CA ARG A 34 -6.15 9.16 11.36
C ARG A 34 -6.23 8.92 9.86
N ARG A 35 -5.39 9.64 9.12
CA ARG A 35 -5.28 9.45 7.67
C ARG A 35 -4.24 8.37 7.40
N VAL A 36 -4.59 7.41 6.51
CA VAL A 36 -3.72 6.27 6.21
C VAL A 36 -3.40 6.25 4.73
N ILE A 37 -2.12 6.11 4.41
CA ILE A 37 -1.66 5.79 3.06
C ILE A 37 -1.39 4.29 3.06
N LEU A 38 -2.24 3.55 2.34
CA LEU A 38 -2.14 2.10 2.23
C LEU A 38 -1.71 1.76 0.81
N TYR A 39 -0.54 1.14 0.65
CA TYR A 39 -0.08 0.79 -0.69
C TYR A 39 0.22 -0.70 -0.80
N PHE A 40 -0.10 -1.25 -1.96
CA PHE A 40 0.11 -2.66 -2.31
C PHE A 40 1.24 -2.74 -3.32
N TYR A 41 2.19 -3.65 -3.11
CA TYR A 41 3.33 -3.84 -3.99
C TYR A 41 3.55 -5.33 -4.26
N PRO A 42 4.09 -5.69 -5.46
CA PRO A 42 4.14 -7.09 -5.90
C PRO A 42 5.04 -8.00 -5.07
N ALA A 43 6.25 -7.54 -4.70
CA ALA A 43 7.16 -8.42 -3.97
C ALA A 43 8.25 -7.62 -3.25
N ALA A 44 8.49 -7.95 -1.99
CA ALA A 44 9.58 -7.38 -1.21
C ALA A 44 10.93 -7.66 -1.86
N MET A 45 11.88 -6.75 -1.68
CA MET A 45 13.28 -6.87 -2.12
C MET A 45 13.48 -6.92 -3.64
N THR A 46 12.45 -6.54 -4.42
CA THR A 46 12.60 -6.31 -5.86
C THR A 46 12.97 -4.85 -6.13
N PRO A 47 13.63 -4.52 -7.25
CA PRO A 47 14.13 -3.15 -7.49
C PRO A 47 13.03 -2.08 -7.41
N GLY A 48 11.90 -2.28 -8.09
CA GLY A 48 10.80 -1.30 -8.06
C GLY A 48 10.17 -1.13 -6.70
N CYS A 49 9.94 -2.24 -5.99
CA CYS A 49 9.35 -2.20 -4.65
C CYS A 49 10.32 -1.58 -3.64
N THR A 50 11.61 -1.81 -3.79
CA THR A 50 12.64 -1.19 -2.95
C THR A 50 12.67 0.32 -3.19
N THR A 51 12.63 0.77 -4.45
CA THR A 51 12.57 2.20 -4.78
C THR A 51 11.37 2.86 -4.13
N GLN A 52 10.18 2.27 -4.29
CA GLN A 52 8.95 2.82 -3.71
C GLN A 52 9.01 2.87 -2.19
N ALA A 53 9.47 1.79 -1.56
CA ALA A 53 9.57 1.72 -0.09
C ALA A 53 10.56 2.73 0.47
N CYS A 54 11.72 2.89 -0.18
CA CYS A 54 12.73 3.86 0.24
C CYS A 54 12.23 5.30 0.07
N ASP A 55 11.47 5.58 -0.99
CA ASP A 55 10.86 6.90 -1.18
C ASP A 55 9.84 7.20 -0.06
N PHE A 56 9.04 6.22 0.34
CA PHE A 56 8.15 6.40 1.50
C PHE A 56 8.95 6.59 2.79
N ARG A 57 10.00 5.78 3.00
CA ARG A 57 10.87 5.92 4.16
C ARG A 57 11.45 7.33 4.27
N ASP A 58 11.97 7.85 3.16
CA ASP A 58 12.63 9.16 3.14
C ASP A 58 11.64 10.31 3.34
N ASN A 59 10.37 10.09 3.05
CA ASN A 59 9.30 11.08 3.22
C ASN A 59 8.46 10.86 4.47
N LEU A 60 8.77 9.83 5.28
CA LEU A 60 7.90 9.41 6.38
C LEU A 60 7.68 10.50 7.43
N ALA A 61 8.74 11.19 7.83
CA ALA A 61 8.64 12.25 8.83
C ALA A 61 7.72 13.39 8.34
N SER A 62 7.86 13.77 7.06
CA SER A 62 7.03 14.79 6.44
C SER A 62 5.56 14.36 6.36
N LEU A 63 5.32 13.11 5.96
CA LEU A 63 3.97 12.56 5.87
C LEU A 63 3.32 12.44 7.25
N ALA A 64 4.08 11.96 8.24
CA ALA A 64 3.60 11.87 9.62
C ALA A 64 3.28 13.25 10.19
N GLY A 65 4.12 14.24 9.90
CA GLY A 65 3.88 15.63 10.29
C GLY A 65 2.61 16.22 9.67
N ALA A 66 2.20 15.71 8.51
CA ALA A 66 0.96 16.09 7.86
C ALA A 66 -0.24 15.25 8.31
N GLY A 67 -0.06 14.33 9.26
CA GLY A 67 -1.14 13.52 9.82
C GLY A 67 -1.36 12.18 9.12
N TYR A 68 -0.42 11.70 8.31
CA TYR A 68 -0.55 10.44 7.58
C TYR A 68 0.25 9.32 8.22
N VAL A 69 -0.35 8.12 8.21
CA VAL A 69 0.33 6.86 8.55
C VAL A 69 0.56 6.11 7.24
N VAL A 70 1.72 5.49 7.06
CA VAL A 70 2.02 4.69 5.87
C VAL A 70 2.01 3.21 6.23
N LEU A 71 1.27 2.42 5.46
CA LEU A 71 1.22 0.96 5.60
C LEU A 71 1.50 0.34 4.23
N GLY A 72 2.48 -0.56 4.16
CA GLY A 72 2.77 -1.31 2.94
C GLY A 72 2.21 -2.73 3.06
N VAL A 73 1.62 -3.25 1.99
CA VAL A 73 1.03 -4.59 1.96
C VAL A 73 1.57 -5.39 0.79
N SER A 74 2.01 -6.61 1.05
CA SER A 74 2.39 -7.55 0.01
C SER A 74 1.95 -8.97 0.39
N LYS A 75 2.11 -9.91 -0.53
CA LYS A 75 1.83 -11.32 -0.27
C LYS A 75 3.01 -12.06 0.37
N ASP A 76 4.10 -11.36 0.62
CA ASP A 76 5.31 -11.97 1.19
C ASP A 76 5.08 -12.42 2.63
N SER A 77 5.89 -13.40 3.07
CA SER A 77 5.86 -13.88 4.45
C SER A 77 6.36 -12.82 5.43
N VAL A 78 6.02 -12.98 6.69
CA VAL A 78 6.49 -12.10 7.77
C VAL A 78 8.02 -12.09 7.81
N GLU A 79 8.67 -13.24 7.64
CA GLU A 79 10.13 -13.36 7.64
C GLU A 79 10.76 -12.55 6.52
N LYS A 80 10.18 -12.60 5.32
CA LYS A 80 10.68 -11.83 4.19
C LYS A 80 10.46 -10.34 4.38
N LEU A 81 9.35 -9.95 4.95
CA LEU A 81 9.08 -8.54 5.27
C LEU A 81 10.05 -8.01 6.32
N LYS A 82 10.41 -8.85 7.30
CA LYS A 82 11.41 -8.47 8.30
C LYS A 82 12.78 -8.26 7.65
N ALA A 83 13.17 -9.15 6.74
CA ALA A 83 14.42 -9.00 5.99
C ALA A 83 14.41 -7.73 5.14
N PHE A 84 13.29 -7.42 4.50
CA PHE A 84 13.12 -6.20 3.72
C PHE A 84 13.27 -4.95 4.60
N GLN A 85 12.63 -4.94 5.74
CA GLN A 85 12.73 -3.85 6.70
C GLN A 85 14.17 -3.61 7.13
N GLU A 86 14.89 -4.68 7.47
CA GLU A 86 16.26 -4.58 7.94
C GLU A 86 17.22 -4.15 6.84
N GLU A 87 17.06 -4.70 5.63
CA GLU A 87 17.91 -4.38 4.48
C GLU A 87 17.83 -2.91 4.10
N ASP A 88 16.64 -2.35 4.08
CA ASP A 88 16.40 -1.00 3.57
C ASP A 88 16.08 0.02 4.66
N GLY A 89 16.14 -0.36 5.92
CA GLY A 89 15.90 0.57 7.04
C GLY A 89 14.49 1.15 7.04
N LEU A 90 13.48 0.34 6.72
CA LEU A 90 12.11 0.82 6.63
C LEU A 90 11.51 1.01 8.02
N THR A 91 10.89 2.15 8.26
CA THR A 91 10.39 2.55 9.57
C THR A 91 8.87 2.61 9.66
N PHE A 92 8.17 2.05 8.69
CA PHE A 92 6.72 1.93 8.69
C PHE A 92 6.31 0.45 8.63
N PRO A 93 5.08 0.09 9.05
CA PRO A 93 4.65 -1.30 9.05
C PRO A 93 4.57 -1.90 7.65
N LEU A 94 5.07 -3.13 7.52
CA LEU A 94 4.95 -3.95 6.32
C LEU A 94 4.02 -5.11 6.66
N LEU A 95 2.88 -5.19 5.99
CA LEU A 95 1.82 -6.14 6.31
C LEU A 95 1.82 -7.32 5.36
N SER A 96 1.67 -8.52 5.91
CA SER A 96 1.67 -9.76 5.16
C SER A 96 0.24 -10.19 4.84
N ASP A 97 -0.07 -10.36 3.55
CA ASP A 97 -1.36 -10.83 3.06
C ASP A 97 -1.16 -12.02 2.10
N PRO A 98 -0.66 -13.16 2.61
CA PRO A 98 -0.24 -14.28 1.75
C PRO A 98 -1.40 -14.93 0.99
N GLU A 99 -2.61 -14.83 1.49
CA GLU A 99 -3.79 -15.40 0.84
C GLU A 99 -4.48 -14.42 -0.09
N LEU A 100 -3.96 -13.19 -0.20
CA LEU A 100 -4.49 -12.15 -1.11
C LEU A 100 -5.91 -11.70 -0.77
N THR A 101 -6.37 -11.95 0.44
CA THR A 101 -7.73 -11.58 0.87
C THR A 101 -7.92 -10.06 0.85
N VAL A 102 -6.98 -9.33 1.43
CA VAL A 102 -7.04 -7.86 1.47
C VAL A 102 -6.73 -7.27 0.10
N HIS A 103 -5.78 -7.87 -0.64
CA HIS A 103 -5.52 -7.46 -2.02
C HIS A 103 -6.81 -7.48 -2.85
N ARG A 104 -7.58 -8.56 -2.76
CA ARG A 104 -8.83 -8.69 -3.51
C ARG A 104 -9.90 -7.72 -3.05
N ALA A 105 -10.00 -7.52 -1.73
CA ALA A 105 -10.98 -6.58 -1.17
C ALA A 105 -10.76 -5.15 -1.68
N TYR A 106 -9.50 -4.76 -1.91
CA TYR A 106 -9.15 -3.44 -2.43
C TYR A 106 -9.05 -3.40 -3.96
N GLY A 107 -9.18 -4.53 -4.64
CA GLY A 107 -9.02 -4.59 -6.09
C GLY A 107 -7.57 -4.53 -6.55
N ALA A 108 -6.62 -4.79 -5.66
CA ALA A 108 -5.18 -4.73 -5.95
C ALA A 108 -4.64 -6.06 -6.48
N TYR A 109 -5.50 -6.96 -6.89
CA TYR A 109 -5.14 -8.24 -7.50
C TYR A 109 -6.10 -8.55 -8.63
N GLY A 110 -5.57 -8.87 -9.80
CA GLY A 110 -6.39 -9.17 -10.95
C GLY A 110 -5.58 -9.21 -12.23
N GLU A 111 -6.27 -9.05 -13.36
CA GLU A 111 -5.64 -9.06 -14.67
C GLU A 111 -4.89 -7.76 -14.93
N LYS A 112 -3.69 -7.89 -15.48
CA LYS A 112 -2.88 -6.75 -15.90
C LYS A 112 -2.18 -7.07 -17.21
N ASN A 113 -1.88 -6.04 -18.00
CA ASN A 113 -1.13 -6.19 -19.23
C ASN A 113 0.37 -6.07 -18.92
N SER A 114 1.11 -7.13 -19.29
CA SER A 114 2.56 -7.16 -19.12
C SER A 114 3.19 -7.53 -20.47
N TYR A 115 3.81 -6.55 -21.11
CA TYR A 115 4.48 -6.72 -22.43
C TYR A 115 3.55 -7.35 -23.48
N GLY A 116 2.31 -6.86 -23.56
CA GLY A 116 1.32 -7.33 -24.53
C GLY A 116 0.61 -8.62 -24.12
N ARG A 117 0.91 -9.17 -22.95
CA ARG A 117 0.26 -10.37 -22.41
C ARG A 117 -0.61 -9.99 -21.23
N ILE A 118 -1.79 -10.61 -21.13
CA ILE A 118 -2.64 -10.47 -19.97
C ILE A 118 -2.22 -11.52 -18.95
N VAL A 119 -1.81 -11.06 -17.77
CA VAL A 119 -1.42 -11.93 -16.65
C VAL A 119 -2.22 -11.56 -15.42
N THR A 120 -2.43 -12.52 -14.53
CA THR A 120 -3.09 -12.28 -13.26
C THR A 120 -2.04 -12.11 -12.17
N GLY A 121 -2.15 -11.08 -11.38
CA GLY A 121 -1.19 -10.83 -10.32
C GLY A 121 -1.53 -9.59 -9.52
N VAL A 122 -0.59 -9.20 -8.68
CA VAL A 122 -0.73 -8.01 -7.84
C VAL A 122 -0.67 -6.76 -8.70
N LEU A 123 -1.63 -5.88 -8.51
CA LEU A 123 -1.65 -4.56 -9.12
C LEU A 123 -1.05 -3.58 -8.10
N ARG A 124 0.06 -2.94 -8.47
CA ARG A 124 0.67 -1.91 -7.61
C ARG A 124 -0.32 -0.77 -7.46
N SER A 125 -0.85 -0.59 -6.26
CA SER A 125 -1.98 0.32 -6.01
C SER A 125 -1.75 1.10 -4.73
N THR A 126 -2.30 2.30 -4.65
CA THR A 126 -2.21 3.13 -3.46
C THR A 126 -3.57 3.74 -3.15
N PHE A 127 -3.92 3.68 -1.88
CA PHE A 127 -5.17 4.22 -1.36
C PHE A 127 -4.88 5.17 -0.23
N VAL A 128 -5.61 6.28 -0.17
CA VAL A 128 -5.57 7.18 0.97
C VAL A 128 -6.91 7.10 1.67
N ILE A 129 -6.88 6.75 2.94
CA ILE A 129 -8.07 6.56 3.78
C ILE A 129 -8.16 7.75 4.72
N ASP A 130 -9.31 8.41 4.74
CA ASP A 130 -9.52 9.57 5.59
C ASP A 130 -9.86 9.18 7.04
N GLU A 131 -10.06 10.19 7.87
CA GLU A 131 -10.31 10.00 9.30
C GLU A 131 -11.64 9.32 9.60
N ALA A 132 -12.57 9.33 8.63
CA ALA A 132 -13.87 8.67 8.74
C ALA A 132 -13.85 7.23 8.21
N GLY A 133 -12.70 6.75 7.71
CA GLY A 133 -12.59 5.41 7.16
C GLY A 133 -13.04 5.29 5.71
N GLU A 134 -13.16 6.41 5.01
CA GLU A 134 -13.51 6.43 3.59
C GLU A 134 -12.29 6.73 2.74
N LEU A 135 -12.29 6.28 1.48
CA LEU A 135 -11.20 6.57 0.57
C LEU A 135 -11.28 8.01 0.10
N SER A 136 -10.20 8.75 0.25
CA SER A 136 -10.04 10.06 -0.35
C SER A 136 -9.28 10.00 -1.68
N LEU A 137 -8.58 8.89 -1.92
CA LEU A 137 -7.82 8.64 -3.14
C LEU A 137 -7.74 7.14 -3.39
N ALA A 138 -7.89 6.72 -4.65
CA ALA A 138 -7.66 5.34 -5.06
C ALA A 138 -6.93 5.36 -6.40
N ARG A 139 -5.72 4.78 -6.46
CA ARG A 139 -4.90 4.71 -7.67
C ARG A 139 -4.48 3.28 -7.92
N TYR A 140 -4.75 2.79 -9.12
CA TYR A 140 -4.37 1.47 -9.57
C TYR A 140 -3.25 1.55 -10.60
N ASN A 141 -2.46 0.50 -10.72
CA ASN A 141 -1.38 0.39 -11.71
C ASN A 141 -0.40 1.56 -11.64
N VAL A 142 0.00 1.95 -10.43
CA VAL A 142 0.95 3.04 -10.22
C VAL A 142 2.37 2.58 -10.54
N LYS A 143 3.21 3.52 -10.95
CA LYS A 143 4.63 3.27 -11.19
C LYS A 143 5.40 3.43 -9.90
N ALA A 144 6.39 2.56 -9.66
CA ALA A 144 7.22 2.64 -8.46
C ALA A 144 8.05 3.92 -8.43
N THR A 145 8.67 4.27 -9.56
CA THR A 145 9.53 5.45 -9.65
C THR A 145 8.69 6.73 -9.70
N GLY A 146 8.97 7.65 -8.79
CA GLY A 146 8.28 8.94 -8.73
C GLY A 146 6.90 8.89 -8.12
N HIS A 147 6.46 7.74 -7.62
CA HIS A 147 5.11 7.59 -7.07
C HIS A 147 4.89 8.46 -5.83
N VAL A 148 5.81 8.47 -4.89
CA VAL A 148 5.66 9.23 -3.65
C VAL A 148 5.61 10.73 -3.95
N LYS A 149 6.42 11.21 -4.89
CA LYS A 149 6.39 12.60 -5.31
C LYS A 149 5.03 12.97 -5.91
N SER A 150 4.49 12.12 -6.78
CA SER A 150 3.17 12.31 -7.38
C SER A 150 2.06 12.29 -6.31
N LEU A 151 2.18 11.37 -5.35
CA LEU A 151 1.23 11.27 -4.25
C LEU A 151 1.24 12.53 -3.37
N ARG A 152 2.41 13.05 -3.05
CA ARG A 152 2.52 14.27 -2.26
C ARG A 152 1.83 15.45 -2.94
N LYS A 153 1.97 15.58 -4.26
CA LYS A 153 1.25 16.60 -5.03
C LYS A 153 -0.26 16.41 -4.94
N ALA A 154 -0.73 15.18 -5.08
CA ALA A 154 -2.15 14.87 -4.97
C ALA A 154 -2.72 15.18 -3.59
N LEU A 155 -1.91 15.08 -2.55
CA LEU A 155 -2.30 15.37 -1.15
C LEU A 155 -2.15 16.85 -0.80
N GLY A 156 -1.68 17.68 -1.73
CA GLY A 156 -1.49 19.11 -1.50
C GLY A 156 -0.27 19.45 -0.64
N LEU A 157 0.69 18.53 -0.50
CA LEU A 157 1.87 18.74 0.33
C LEU A 157 3.00 19.45 -0.45
N ASP A 158 2.98 19.35 -1.78
CA ASP A 158 3.95 19.99 -2.65
C ASP A 158 3.21 20.84 -3.69
N ALA A 159 3.82 21.93 -4.07
CA ALA A 159 3.28 22.82 -5.08
C ALA A 159 3.42 22.22 -6.48
#